data_f9b8494c726894ed6a93b4936a6d1408
#
_entry.id   f9b8494c726894ed6a93b4936a6d1408
#
_cell.length_a   1.000
_cell.length_b   1.000
_cell.length_c   1.000
_cell.angle_alpha   90.00
_cell.angle_beta   90.00
_cell.angle_gamma   90.00
#
_symmetry.space_group_name_H-M   'P 1'
#
loop_
_entity.id
_entity.type
_entity.pdbx_description
1 polymer ?
#
loop_
_entity_poly.entity_id
_entity_poly.type
_entity_poly.pdbx_seq_one_letter_code
_entity_poly.pdbx_strand_id
1 'polypeptide(L)'
;MKKFSAIILAALLLCTGCANDGNSSKETSTSANDGNSTQNSTGSSGNSTQSGSDPVDNNAVSTPSTSGNSRVLIAYFTVPEDDVDTVARASVVVKDGEKFGNTEYVANVIQQAIGGDLFKIEAVREYTHDHDALTDFAADEKADNARPELKNHIEDISKYDTIILGYPNWWADLPMPVYTFLEEYDLGAKTIIPFVTHGGSGFSNTRKTISDLQPGAFVSDDSLNLSRNDLLGNEDTITEWAKSLDINTSVPLSAVPSSNGNTVLTAAADAHNSQTLFLWEEDNVPAVTEYTVNNGNYFDDPDFRPYVVTFPVPDGTKVKGAVLICAGGAFQFRSDHPEGTPVAEELSKLGYQSFVVNYRLRPYTQEEGALDLARAVRFVRKNADVYGIDEKDIAVMGFSAGGILAGEMLLNFDGLVNGAALDADYIPDSLDEVSADAGADGMIYSFYGRLSVASTDSEKFAQSDLPPTYFCYGTRDPFVRQFELNAEALRKADVSVEVNVLEDAPHGYGYTRGWIPAYAEWLEKIFGDN
;
A
#
# COMPACT_ATOMS: atom_id res chain seq x y z
N MET A 1 33.16 3.81 7.04
CA MET A 1 32.08 2.95 7.58
C MET A 1 31.80 3.37 9.02
N LYS A 2 30.99 4.39 9.26
CA LYS A 2 30.48 4.85 10.58
C LYS A 2 29.73 6.19 10.38
N LYS A 3 28.58 6.19 9.69
CA LYS A 3 27.70 7.39 9.61
C LYS A 3 26.24 7.08 9.15
N PHE A 4 25.81 5.81 9.10
CA PHE A 4 24.44 5.48 8.65
C PHE A 4 23.47 5.01 9.76
N SER A 5 23.91 4.99 11.03
CA SER A 5 23.05 4.52 12.14
C SER A 5 22.34 5.62 12.95
N ALA A 6 22.40 6.87 12.53
CA ALA A 6 21.91 7.99 13.36
C ALA A 6 20.54 8.56 12.94
N ILE A 7 19.96 8.14 11.82
CA ILE A 7 18.74 8.79 11.29
C ILE A 7 17.47 8.05 11.70
N ILE A 8 17.52 6.76 11.99
CA ILE A 8 16.33 5.99 12.42
C ILE A 8 16.00 6.18 13.91
N LEU A 9 16.96 6.64 14.72
CA LEU A 9 16.74 6.84 16.16
C LEU A 9 16.08 8.19 16.54
N ALA A 10 16.00 9.13 15.61
CA ALA A 10 15.44 10.46 15.89
C ALA A 10 13.91 10.55 15.83
N ALA A 11 13.24 9.57 15.21
CA ALA A 11 11.77 9.54 15.13
C ALA A 11 11.08 8.90 16.35
N LEU A 12 11.85 8.27 17.25
CA LEU A 12 11.34 7.53 18.42
C LEU A 12 11.44 8.28 19.75
N LEU A 13 11.91 9.54 19.77
CA LEU A 13 12.24 10.27 21.00
C LEU A 13 11.41 11.54 21.26
N LEU A 14 10.28 11.75 20.58
CA LEU A 14 9.47 12.97 20.72
C LEU A 14 8.09 12.78 21.37
N CYS A 15 7.87 11.73 22.14
CA CYS A 15 6.62 11.55 22.91
C CYS A 15 6.86 11.38 24.40
N THR A 16 7.56 12.34 25.06
CA THR A 16 7.45 12.47 26.53
C THR A 16 7.45 13.94 26.93
N GLY A 17 6.35 14.35 27.56
CA GLY A 17 6.23 15.52 28.42
C GLY A 17 5.63 16.75 27.72
N CYS A 18 4.77 17.49 28.25
CA CYS A 18 4.20 17.64 29.60
C CYS A 18 2.96 18.51 29.51
N ALA A 19 2.16 18.35 30.47
CA ALA A 19 1.12 19.30 30.86
C ALA A 19 1.71 20.60 31.41
N ASN A 20 1.02 21.65 31.24
CA ASN A 20 0.50 22.65 32.17
C ASN A 20 0.80 24.13 31.89
N ASP A 21 -0.28 24.84 31.93
CA ASP A 21 -0.59 26.17 32.46
C ASP A 21 -0.15 27.46 31.76
N GLY A 22 -1.19 28.20 31.40
CA GLY A 22 -1.35 29.54 32.00
C GLY A 22 -1.40 30.75 31.05
N ASN A 23 -2.59 31.11 30.69
CA ASN A 23 -3.19 32.44 30.84
C ASN A 23 -2.73 33.66 30.01
N SER A 24 -3.73 34.19 29.32
CA SER A 24 -4.16 35.61 29.25
C SER A 24 -3.51 36.60 28.30
N SER A 25 -4.34 37.11 27.54
CA SER A 25 -4.88 38.44 27.24
C SER A 25 -4.67 38.96 25.82
N LYS A 26 -5.79 39.13 25.18
CA LYS A 26 -6.41 40.26 24.48
C LYS A 26 -5.46 41.38 24.00
N GLU A 27 -5.54 41.74 22.74
CA GLU A 27 -6.18 43.01 22.35
C GLU A 27 -6.43 43.12 20.84
N THR A 28 -7.53 43.72 20.54
CA THR A 28 -8.23 44.10 19.31
C THR A 28 -7.62 45.31 18.59
N SER A 29 -7.81 45.38 17.27
CA SER A 29 -8.34 46.54 16.51
C SER A 29 -8.28 46.25 15.00
N THR A 30 -9.38 46.08 14.37
CA THR A 30 -10.28 46.99 13.58
C THR A 30 -9.60 47.93 12.61
N SER A 31 -9.90 47.84 11.37
CA SER A 31 -10.84 48.49 10.45
C SER A 31 -10.20 48.62 9.07
N ALA A 32 -10.82 48.18 8.05
CA ALA A 32 -11.92 48.72 7.25
C ALA A 32 -11.42 49.61 6.11
N ASN A 33 -11.86 49.27 4.97
CA ASN A 33 -12.64 49.95 3.94
C ASN A 33 -12.00 50.25 2.58
N ASP A 34 -12.75 49.82 1.62
CA ASP A 34 -13.31 50.44 0.39
C ASP A 34 -12.35 50.69 -0.80
N GLY A 35 -12.74 50.29 -1.94
CA GLY A 35 -13.83 50.52 -2.78
C GLY A 35 -13.49 50.39 -4.26
N ASN A 36 -14.31 49.68 -4.97
CA ASN A 36 -15.03 50.03 -6.21
C ASN A 36 -14.24 50.60 -7.42
N SER A 37 -14.37 50.16 -8.61
CA SER A 37 -15.46 49.98 -9.55
C SER A 37 -14.97 49.88 -10.99
N THR A 38 -15.63 48.99 -11.71
CA THR A 38 -16.27 49.13 -13.02
C THR A 38 -15.53 49.62 -14.27
N GLN A 39 -15.68 48.83 -15.25
CA GLN A 39 -16.41 48.85 -16.51
C GLN A 39 -15.63 48.78 -17.82
N ASN A 40 -15.98 47.75 -18.59
CA ASN A 40 -16.56 47.72 -19.95
C ASN A 40 -15.77 48.32 -21.13
N SER A 41 -15.52 47.56 -22.17
CA SER A 41 -16.39 47.40 -23.33
C SER A 41 -15.65 46.91 -24.59
N THR A 42 -16.16 45.86 -25.17
CA THR A 42 -16.66 45.71 -26.57
C THR A 42 -15.77 46.00 -27.77
N GLY A 43 -15.81 45.02 -28.70
CA GLY A 43 -15.88 45.24 -30.13
C GLY A 43 -14.84 44.45 -30.92
N SER A 44 -15.18 43.36 -31.51
CA SER A 44 -15.82 43.08 -32.79
C SER A 44 -14.88 43.02 -34.01
N SER A 45 -14.90 41.82 -34.62
CA SER A 45 -14.95 41.52 -36.06
C SER A 45 -13.70 41.76 -36.95
N GLY A 46 -13.40 40.72 -37.72
CA GLY A 46 -12.78 40.90 -39.02
C GLY A 46 -12.17 39.64 -39.62
N ASN A 47 -12.93 38.97 -40.38
CA ASN A 47 -12.70 37.85 -41.29
C ASN A 47 -11.69 38.17 -42.39
N SER A 48 -10.82 37.23 -42.83
CA SER A 48 -10.72 36.79 -44.23
C SER A 48 -9.53 35.88 -44.52
N THR A 49 -9.85 34.71 -44.98
CA THR A 49 -9.30 33.79 -46.02
C THR A 49 -8.03 34.20 -46.79
N GLN A 50 -7.06 33.29 -46.95
CA GLN A 50 -6.67 32.55 -48.17
C GLN A 50 -5.34 31.88 -48.03
N SER A 51 -5.33 30.56 -48.15
CA SER A 51 -4.74 29.62 -49.13
C SER A 51 -3.27 29.86 -49.58
N GLY A 52 -2.48 28.79 -49.45
CA GLY A 52 -1.21 28.61 -50.11
C GLY A 52 -0.54 27.29 -49.78
N SER A 53 -0.59 26.41 -50.74
CA SER A 53 -0.13 25.03 -50.84
C SER A 53 1.34 24.74 -50.57
N ASP A 54 1.59 23.60 -49.89
CA ASP A 54 2.59 22.52 -49.98
C ASP A 54 4.07 22.77 -50.42
N PRO A 55 5.06 21.97 -49.94
CA PRO A 55 5.08 20.53 -50.25
C PRO A 55 5.50 19.58 -49.11
N VAL A 56 5.02 18.40 -49.26
CA VAL A 56 5.32 17.11 -48.63
C VAL A 56 6.84 16.84 -48.58
N ASP A 57 7.35 16.42 -47.43
CA ASP A 57 8.51 15.54 -47.40
C ASP A 57 8.23 14.33 -46.51
N ASN A 58 8.17 13.18 -47.17
CA ASN A 58 7.99 11.87 -46.60
C ASN A 58 9.30 11.35 -46.04
N ASN A 59 9.35 11.08 -44.76
CA ASN A 59 10.20 10.00 -44.25
C ASN A 59 9.47 9.28 -43.11
N ALA A 60 8.57 8.38 -43.51
CA ALA A 60 7.95 7.42 -42.62
C ALA A 60 8.94 6.28 -42.38
N VAL A 61 9.51 6.23 -41.20
CA VAL A 61 10.11 4.99 -40.69
C VAL A 61 8.96 4.06 -40.29
N SER A 62 8.80 2.99 -41.09
CA SER A 62 7.83 1.95 -40.86
C SER A 62 8.18 1.13 -39.61
N THR A 63 7.43 1.30 -38.55
CA THR A 63 7.32 0.32 -37.45
C THR A 63 6.53 -0.90 -37.91
N PRO A 64 6.90 -2.13 -37.51
CA PRO A 64 6.11 -3.31 -37.83
C PRO A 64 4.85 -3.32 -36.98
N SER A 65 3.69 -3.17 -37.62
CA SER A 65 2.39 -3.37 -37.03
C SER A 65 2.19 -4.84 -36.69
N THR A 66 2.33 -5.20 -35.42
CA THR A 66 1.69 -6.37 -34.84
C THR A 66 0.26 -5.99 -34.48
N SER A 67 -0.70 -6.48 -35.25
CA SER A 67 -2.12 -6.31 -34.97
C SER A 67 -2.53 -7.15 -33.75
N GLY A 68 -2.50 -6.56 -32.60
CA GLY A 68 -3.22 -6.95 -31.40
C GLY A 68 -3.83 -5.68 -30.86
N ASN A 69 -5.12 -5.68 -30.57
CA ASN A 69 -5.82 -4.54 -30.03
C ASN A 69 -5.31 -4.31 -28.58
N SER A 70 -4.15 -3.66 -28.46
CA SER A 70 -3.57 -3.37 -27.15
C SER A 70 -4.37 -2.24 -26.52
N ARG A 71 -5.07 -2.56 -25.44
CA ARG A 71 -5.83 -1.59 -24.63
C ARG A 71 -4.99 -1.00 -23.50
N VAL A 72 -3.67 -1.05 -23.66
CA VAL A 72 -2.69 -0.59 -22.66
C VAL A 72 -2.04 0.70 -23.12
N LEU A 73 -2.09 1.72 -22.26
CA LEU A 73 -1.33 2.95 -22.37
C LEU A 73 -0.18 2.93 -21.36
N ILE A 74 1.03 3.23 -21.81
CA ILE A 74 2.19 3.42 -20.94
C ILE A 74 2.49 4.93 -20.92
N ALA A 75 1.89 5.63 -19.96
CA ALA A 75 2.07 7.06 -19.77
C ALA A 75 3.22 7.32 -18.80
N TYR A 76 4.15 8.19 -19.13
CA TYR A 76 5.29 8.46 -18.26
C TYR A 76 5.78 9.90 -18.33
N PHE A 77 6.27 10.39 -17.19
CA PHE A 77 6.97 11.67 -17.08
C PHE A 77 8.45 11.43 -16.76
N THR A 78 9.32 12.21 -17.39
CA THR A 78 10.77 12.15 -17.14
C THR A 78 11.44 13.46 -17.55
N VAL A 79 12.49 13.85 -16.82
CA VAL A 79 13.40 14.95 -17.19
C VAL A 79 14.83 14.41 -17.05
N PRO A 80 15.50 14.02 -18.16
CA PRO A 80 16.88 13.55 -18.10
C PRO A 80 17.83 14.71 -17.83
N GLU A 81 18.70 14.57 -16.85
CA GLU A 81 19.73 15.57 -16.53
C GLU A 81 20.90 15.54 -17.53
N ASP A 82 21.63 16.67 -17.68
CA ASP A 82 22.71 16.78 -18.66
C ASP A 82 24.00 16.12 -18.20
N ASP A 83 24.31 16.19 -16.92
CA ASP A 83 25.52 15.60 -16.35
C ASP A 83 25.31 14.13 -16.00
N VAL A 84 26.22 13.28 -16.44
CA VAL A 84 26.24 11.84 -16.15
C VAL A 84 27.11 11.48 -14.93
N ASP A 85 27.57 12.46 -14.18
CA ASP A 85 28.34 12.23 -12.97
C ASP A 85 27.46 11.67 -11.83
N THR A 86 28.03 11.24 -10.75
CA THR A 86 27.39 10.38 -9.73
C THR A 86 26.11 10.93 -9.10
N VAL A 87 25.93 12.24 -9.10
CA VAL A 87 24.71 12.90 -8.59
C VAL A 87 23.63 12.97 -9.66
N ALA A 88 23.99 13.32 -10.89
CA ALA A 88 23.09 13.43 -12.04
C ALA A 88 22.46 12.10 -12.47
N ARG A 89 23.02 10.96 -12.08
CA ARG A 89 22.40 9.64 -12.24
C ARG A 89 21.05 9.50 -11.52
N ALA A 90 20.63 10.53 -10.80
CA ALA A 90 19.30 10.57 -10.21
C ALA A 90 18.18 10.42 -11.23
N SER A 91 18.36 10.86 -12.47
CA SER A 91 17.31 10.85 -13.49
C SER A 91 17.73 10.33 -14.86
N VAL A 92 18.96 9.82 -15.01
CA VAL A 92 19.53 9.45 -16.32
C VAL A 92 20.12 8.05 -16.35
N VAL A 93 19.83 7.33 -17.45
CA VAL A 93 20.47 6.06 -17.84
C VAL A 93 21.19 6.26 -19.16
N VAL A 94 22.42 5.75 -19.27
CA VAL A 94 23.15 5.67 -20.55
C VAL A 94 23.31 4.19 -20.91
N LYS A 95 22.69 3.77 -22.03
CA LYS A 95 22.79 2.40 -22.56
C LYS A 95 23.18 2.47 -24.03
N ASP A 96 24.19 1.71 -24.40
CA ASP A 96 24.71 1.61 -25.78
C ASP A 96 25.07 2.96 -26.42
N GLY A 97 25.42 3.96 -25.60
CA GLY A 97 25.76 5.32 -26.01
C GLY A 97 24.56 6.26 -26.16
N GLU A 98 23.37 5.79 -25.96
CA GLU A 98 22.14 6.59 -25.91
C GLU A 98 21.78 6.99 -24.48
N LYS A 99 21.28 8.22 -24.31
CA LYS A 99 20.88 8.80 -23.02
C LYS A 99 19.37 8.78 -22.91
N PHE A 100 18.87 8.17 -21.83
CA PHE A 100 17.44 8.09 -21.49
C PHE A 100 17.19 8.72 -20.12
N GLY A 101 16.01 9.28 -19.92
CA GLY A 101 15.53 9.49 -18.56
C GLY A 101 15.23 8.15 -17.88
N ASN A 102 15.42 8.05 -16.57
CA ASN A 102 15.23 6.82 -15.82
C ASN A 102 13.84 6.20 -16.06
N THR A 103 12.80 7.01 -15.93
CA THR A 103 11.40 6.56 -16.14
C THR A 103 11.14 6.21 -17.60
N GLU A 104 11.70 6.95 -18.56
CA GLU A 104 11.63 6.64 -19.99
C GLU A 104 12.26 5.29 -20.33
N TYR A 105 13.43 5.02 -19.75
CA TYR A 105 14.11 3.74 -19.93
C TYR A 105 13.23 2.57 -19.51
N VAL A 106 12.64 2.66 -18.31
CA VAL A 106 11.73 1.63 -17.78
C VAL A 106 10.48 1.51 -18.66
N ALA A 107 9.87 2.62 -19.09
CA ALA A 107 8.70 2.60 -19.98
C ALA A 107 8.99 1.89 -21.30
N ASN A 108 10.18 2.09 -21.88
CA ASN A 108 10.60 1.40 -23.09
C ASN A 108 10.80 -0.11 -22.88
N VAL A 109 11.37 -0.54 -21.75
CA VAL A 109 11.50 -1.97 -21.42
C VAL A 109 10.12 -2.62 -21.25
N ILE A 110 9.21 -1.95 -20.57
CA ILE A 110 7.81 -2.41 -20.41
C ILE A 110 7.15 -2.56 -21.78
N GLN A 111 7.23 -1.54 -22.63
CA GLN A 111 6.64 -1.59 -23.97
C GLN A 111 7.21 -2.73 -24.83
N GLN A 112 8.51 -2.98 -24.75
CA GLN A 112 9.12 -4.10 -25.46
C GLN A 112 8.63 -5.46 -24.94
N ALA A 113 8.32 -5.54 -23.64
CA ALA A 113 7.89 -6.80 -23.01
C ALA A 113 6.44 -7.17 -23.33
N ILE A 114 5.52 -6.20 -23.33
CA ILE A 114 4.06 -6.43 -23.40
C ILE A 114 3.34 -5.67 -24.53
N GLY A 115 4.03 -4.81 -25.27
CA GLY A 115 3.40 -3.89 -26.23
C GLY A 115 2.74 -2.70 -25.54
N GLY A 116 1.73 -2.13 -26.19
CA GLY A 116 1.03 -0.93 -25.70
C GLY A 116 1.53 0.36 -26.35
N ASP A 117 0.75 1.42 -26.17
CA ASP A 117 1.07 2.73 -26.70
C ASP A 117 1.87 3.54 -25.67
N LEU A 118 3.01 4.10 -26.08
CA LEU A 118 3.79 5.00 -25.25
C LEU A 118 3.24 6.42 -25.32
N PHE A 119 3.09 7.06 -24.17
CA PHE A 119 2.73 8.47 -24.05
C PHE A 119 3.65 9.17 -23.06
N LYS A 120 4.51 10.05 -23.57
CA LYS A 120 5.36 10.89 -22.74
C LYS A 120 4.57 12.09 -22.27
N ILE A 121 4.37 12.26 -20.97
CA ILE A 121 3.78 13.43 -20.37
C ILE A 121 4.81 14.56 -20.47
N GLU A 122 4.54 15.58 -21.27
CA GLU A 122 5.41 16.72 -21.48
C GLU A 122 4.69 18.02 -21.11
N ALA A 123 5.34 18.87 -20.33
CA ALA A 123 4.83 20.20 -20.07
C ALA A 123 5.23 21.18 -21.20
N VAL A 124 4.39 22.20 -21.44
CA VAL A 124 4.72 23.32 -22.37
C VAL A 124 5.95 24.06 -21.90
N ARG A 125 6.10 24.23 -20.59
CA ARG A 125 7.31 24.80 -19.99
C ARG A 125 8.47 23.83 -20.08
N GLU A 126 9.64 24.32 -20.41
CA GLU A 126 10.86 23.52 -20.40
C GLU A 126 11.41 23.42 -18.97
N TYR A 127 11.77 22.19 -18.56
CA TYR A 127 12.50 21.93 -17.32
C TYR A 127 13.98 22.05 -17.58
N THR A 128 14.70 22.60 -16.60
CA THR A 128 16.16 22.60 -16.64
C THR A 128 16.71 21.19 -16.54
N HIS A 129 17.86 20.94 -17.16
CA HIS A 129 18.58 19.67 -17.07
C HIS A 129 19.72 19.69 -16.03
N ASP A 130 19.93 20.84 -15.38
CA ASP A 130 20.85 20.98 -14.25
C ASP A 130 20.18 20.43 -12.97
N HIS A 131 20.87 19.55 -12.24
CA HIS A 131 20.32 18.83 -11.09
C HIS A 131 19.80 19.75 -9.99
N ASP A 132 20.66 20.70 -9.54
CA ASP A 132 20.32 21.56 -8.39
C ASP A 132 19.18 22.51 -8.75
N ALA A 133 19.24 23.12 -9.94
CA ALA A 133 18.18 23.98 -10.42
C ALA A 133 16.85 23.22 -10.67
N LEU A 134 16.91 21.96 -11.12
CA LEU A 134 15.72 21.13 -11.30
C LEU A 134 15.07 20.76 -9.97
N THR A 135 15.88 20.41 -8.97
CA THR A 135 15.36 20.04 -7.65
C THR A 135 14.74 21.24 -6.93
N ASP A 136 15.34 22.41 -7.00
CA ASP A 136 14.78 23.65 -6.44
C ASP A 136 13.47 24.02 -7.14
N PHE A 137 13.46 23.95 -8.47
CA PHE A 137 12.29 24.25 -9.28
C PHE A 137 11.11 23.28 -8.98
N ALA A 138 11.39 21.99 -8.85
CA ALA A 138 10.39 20.99 -8.48
C ALA A 138 9.84 21.21 -7.07
N ALA A 139 10.67 21.69 -6.13
CA ALA A 139 10.21 22.04 -4.78
C ALA A 139 9.26 23.24 -4.79
N ASP A 140 9.59 24.27 -5.59
CA ASP A 140 8.76 25.46 -5.75
C ASP A 140 7.41 25.12 -6.42
N GLU A 141 7.42 24.31 -7.51
CA GLU A 141 6.18 23.83 -8.14
C GLU A 141 5.28 23.08 -7.17
N LYS A 142 5.86 22.21 -6.34
CA LYS A 142 5.11 21.47 -5.32
C LYS A 142 4.55 22.43 -4.27
N ALA A 143 5.33 23.39 -3.78
CA ALA A 143 4.89 24.36 -2.78
C ALA A 143 3.74 25.23 -3.29
N ASP A 144 3.76 25.59 -4.58
CA ASP A 144 2.75 26.36 -5.26
C ASP A 144 1.53 25.52 -5.68
N ASN A 145 1.56 24.19 -5.48
CA ASN A 145 0.57 23.26 -6.00
C ASN A 145 0.27 23.47 -7.49
N ALA A 146 1.31 23.67 -8.28
CA ALA A 146 1.24 24.07 -9.67
C ALA A 146 0.57 23.00 -10.56
N ARG A 147 -0.07 23.46 -11.64
CA ARG A 147 -0.60 22.59 -12.70
C ARG A 147 -0.03 23.05 -14.03
N PRO A 148 1.20 22.60 -14.39
CA PRO A 148 1.81 22.97 -15.65
C PRO A 148 0.96 22.51 -16.82
N GLU A 149 0.76 23.39 -17.80
CA GLU A 149 0.06 23.07 -19.06
C GLU A 149 0.82 21.95 -19.79
N LEU A 150 0.12 20.93 -20.26
CA LEU A 150 0.70 19.83 -21.03
C LEU A 150 0.85 20.23 -22.50
N LYS A 151 1.94 19.78 -23.12
CA LYS A 151 2.27 20.05 -24.51
C LYS A 151 1.56 19.11 -25.48
N ASN A 152 1.28 17.90 -25.02
CA ASN A 152 0.66 16.84 -25.80
C ASN A 152 -0.53 16.25 -25.05
N HIS A 153 -1.52 15.78 -25.79
CA HIS A 153 -2.79 15.30 -25.26
C HIS A 153 -3.19 13.99 -25.91
N ILE A 154 -3.89 13.13 -25.16
CA ILE A 154 -4.46 11.89 -25.68
C ILE A 154 -5.82 12.23 -26.31
N GLU A 155 -5.96 11.97 -27.61
CA GLU A 155 -7.18 12.28 -28.35
C GLU A 155 -8.41 11.50 -27.85
N ASP A 156 -8.19 10.26 -27.42
CA ASP A 156 -9.26 9.37 -26.98
C ASP A 156 -8.76 8.38 -25.94
N ILE A 157 -8.91 8.75 -24.66
CA ILE A 157 -8.52 7.92 -23.51
C ILE A 157 -9.43 6.68 -23.34
N SER A 158 -10.61 6.67 -23.98
CA SER A 158 -11.54 5.53 -23.88
C SER A 158 -11.03 4.26 -24.58
N LYS A 159 -10.02 4.38 -25.43
CA LYS A 159 -9.34 3.23 -26.09
C LYS A 159 -8.62 2.32 -25.12
N TYR A 160 -8.25 2.81 -23.94
CA TYR A 160 -7.42 2.12 -22.99
C TYR A 160 -8.23 1.64 -21.79
N ASP A 161 -7.97 0.42 -21.34
CA ASP A 161 -8.51 -0.13 -20.10
C ASP A 161 -7.47 -0.06 -18.97
N THR A 162 -6.19 -0.15 -19.35
CA THR A 162 -5.07 -0.15 -18.43
C THR A 162 -4.12 0.99 -18.75
N ILE A 163 -3.78 1.75 -17.73
CA ILE A 163 -2.79 2.84 -17.77
C ILE A 163 -1.61 2.43 -16.90
N ILE A 164 -0.48 2.11 -17.50
CA ILE A 164 0.77 1.94 -16.77
C ILE A 164 1.39 3.32 -16.63
N LEU A 165 1.41 3.86 -15.39
CA LEU A 165 1.78 5.24 -15.11
C LEU A 165 3.16 5.34 -14.48
N GLY A 166 4.12 5.89 -15.20
CA GLY A 166 5.52 6.05 -14.78
C GLY A 166 5.91 7.46 -14.39
N TYR A 167 6.62 7.61 -13.27
CA TYR A 167 7.11 8.92 -12.81
C TYR A 167 8.34 8.79 -11.91
N PRO A 168 9.20 9.82 -11.86
CA PRO A 168 10.20 9.93 -10.80
C PRO A 168 9.54 10.44 -9.52
N ASN A 169 9.96 9.91 -8.37
CA ASN A 169 9.52 10.46 -7.08
C ASN A 169 10.26 11.77 -6.80
N TRP A 170 9.56 12.89 -6.88
CA TRP A 170 10.08 14.21 -6.59
C TRP A 170 9.54 14.74 -5.26
N TRP A 171 10.44 14.98 -4.31
CA TRP A 171 10.09 15.51 -2.98
C TRP A 171 9.01 14.70 -2.24
N ALA A 172 9.12 13.37 -2.29
CA ALA A 172 8.16 12.41 -1.73
C ALA A 172 6.73 12.52 -2.31
N ASP A 173 6.63 12.93 -3.59
CA ASP A 173 5.37 13.20 -4.27
C ASP A 173 5.46 12.94 -5.78
N LEU A 174 4.32 13.07 -6.49
CA LEU A 174 4.26 13.11 -7.93
C LEU A 174 4.85 14.44 -8.46
N PRO A 175 5.53 14.43 -9.60
CA PRO A 175 5.81 15.66 -10.34
C PRO A 175 4.54 16.39 -10.76
N MET A 176 4.51 17.70 -10.73
CA MET A 176 3.30 18.49 -11.01
C MET A 176 2.69 18.26 -12.41
N PRO A 177 3.44 17.97 -13.49
CA PRO A 177 2.84 17.56 -14.76
C PRO A 177 2.04 16.25 -14.69
N VAL A 178 2.38 15.35 -13.77
CA VAL A 178 1.61 14.10 -13.55
C VAL A 178 0.27 14.41 -12.87
N TYR A 179 0.24 15.39 -11.96
CA TYR A 179 -1.04 15.90 -11.42
C TYR A 179 -1.92 16.46 -12.53
N THR A 180 -1.35 17.31 -13.42
CA THR A 180 -2.12 17.86 -14.55
C THR A 180 -2.67 16.74 -15.43
N PHE A 181 -1.86 15.72 -15.74
CA PHE A 181 -2.29 14.56 -16.53
C PHE A 181 -3.45 13.82 -15.85
N LEU A 182 -3.32 13.54 -14.56
CA LEU A 182 -4.38 12.84 -13.82
C LEU A 182 -5.67 13.66 -13.68
N GLU A 183 -5.58 14.97 -13.64
CA GLU A 183 -6.75 15.85 -13.55
C GLU A 183 -7.39 16.17 -14.92
N GLU A 184 -6.64 15.97 -16.03
CA GLU A 184 -7.14 16.23 -17.38
C GLU A 184 -8.04 15.10 -17.89
N TYR A 185 -7.76 13.85 -17.50
CA TYR A 185 -8.48 12.68 -18.00
C TYR A 185 -9.34 12.03 -16.92
N ASP A 186 -10.57 11.69 -17.27
CA ASP A 186 -11.39 10.78 -16.46
C ASP A 186 -10.89 9.34 -16.70
N LEU A 187 -10.19 8.80 -15.73
CA LEU A 187 -9.69 7.43 -15.74
C LEU A 187 -10.62 6.48 -14.98
N GLY A 188 -11.83 6.91 -14.65
CA GLY A 188 -12.86 6.07 -14.05
C GLY A 188 -13.06 4.77 -14.84
N ALA A 189 -13.26 3.67 -14.13
CA ALA A 189 -13.37 2.32 -14.68
C ALA A 189 -12.11 1.77 -15.39
N LYS A 190 -10.95 2.40 -15.22
CA LYS A 190 -9.68 1.91 -15.76
C LYS A 190 -8.78 1.39 -14.63
N THR A 191 -7.87 0.50 -14.98
CA THR A 191 -6.79 0.09 -14.08
C THR A 191 -5.58 1.01 -14.26
N ILE A 192 -5.09 1.62 -13.19
CA ILE A 192 -3.84 2.37 -13.17
C ILE A 192 -2.79 1.51 -12.47
N ILE A 193 -1.70 1.19 -13.16
CA ILE A 193 -0.59 0.41 -12.63
C ILE A 193 0.62 1.35 -12.50
N PRO A 194 0.95 1.85 -11.30
CA PRO A 194 2.06 2.77 -11.13
C PRO A 194 3.42 2.08 -11.23
N PHE A 195 4.39 2.75 -11.83
CA PHE A 195 5.80 2.46 -11.59
C PHE A 195 6.57 3.73 -11.25
N VAL A 196 7.50 3.62 -10.31
CA VAL A 196 8.25 4.76 -9.80
C VAL A 196 9.76 4.55 -9.94
N THR A 197 10.46 5.60 -10.33
CA THR A 197 11.93 5.67 -10.25
C THR A 197 12.34 6.64 -9.15
N HIS A 198 13.30 6.28 -8.30
CA HIS A 198 13.62 7.09 -7.12
C HIS A 198 15.07 6.97 -6.66
N GLY A 199 15.51 7.88 -5.81
CA GLY A 199 16.83 7.87 -5.16
C GLY A 199 16.88 7.19 -3.79
N GLY A 200 15.82 6.47 -3.37
CA GLY A 200 15.69 5.81 -2.07
C GLY A 200 14.36 6.03 -1.36
N SER A 201 13.46 6.86 -1.92
CA SER A 201 12.17 7.22 -1.31
C SER A 201 11.02 6.26 -1.63
N GLY A 202 11.21 5.32 -2.57
CA GLY A 202 10.13 4.44 -3.02
C GLY A 202 8.96 5.22 -3.61
N PHE A 203 7.76 4.70 -3.45
CA PHE A 203 6.51 5.38 -3.83
C PHE A 203 6.17 6.58 -2.94
N SER A 204 6.65 6.62 -1.69
CA SER A 204 6.12 7.56 -0.69
C SER A 204 4.58 7.47 -0.63
N ASN A 205 3.85 8.60 -0.72
CA ASN A 205 2.38 8.63 -0.75
C ASN A 205 1.80 8.71 -2.17
N THR A 206 2.60 8.57 -3.22
CA THR A 206 2.16 8.84 -4.59
C THR A 206 1.04 7.92 -5.08
N ARG A 207 1.00 6.67 -4.65
CA ARG A 207 -0.09 5.74 -5.00
C ARG A 207 -1.43 6.22 -4.42
N LYS A 208 -1.44 6.65 -3.15
CA LYS A 208 -2.61 7.27 -2.54
C LYS A 208 -3.02 8.54 -3.27
N THR A 209 -2.07 9.40 -3.60
CA THR A 209 -2.32 10.62 -4.38
C THR A 209 -3.00 10.31 -5.72
N ILE A 210 -2.55 9.26 -6.44
CA ILE A 210 -3.18 8.81 -7.70
C ILE A 210 -4.61 8.35 -7.44
N SER A 211 -4.84 7.57 -6.38
CA SER A 211 -6.17 7.09 -6.01
C SER A 211 -7.12 8.25 -5.64
N ASP A 212 -6.63 9.24 -4.90
CA ASP A 212 -7.41 10.43 -4.51
C ASP A 212 -7.79 11.28 -5.72
N LEU A 213 -6.89 11.43 -6.70
CA LEU A 213 -7.14 12.18 -7.93
C LEU A 213 -8.07 11.43 -8.90
N GLN A 214 -8.11 10.11 -8.82
CA GLN A 214 -8.89 9.23 -9.70
C GLN A 214 -9.72 8.22 -8.89
N PRO A 215 -10.70 8.68 -8.11
CA PRO A 215 -11.46 7.81 -7.20
C PRO A 215 -12.33 6.77 -7.92
N GLY A 216 -12.57 6.95 -9.22
CA GLY A 216 -13.27 5.99 -10.07
C GLY A 216 -12.37 4.95 -10.75
N ALA A 217 -11.05 5.05 -10.61
CA ALA A 217 -10.09 4.12 -11.19
C ALA A 217 -9.64 3.08 -10.16
N PHE A 218 -9.27 1.90 -10.64
CA PHE A 218 -8.59 0.91 -9.82
C PHE A 218 -7.08 1.16 -9.88
N VAL A 219 -6.47 1.60 -8.78
CA VAL A 219 -5.01 1.76 -8.68
C VAL A 219 -4.42 0.43 -8.19
N SER A 220 -3.71 -0.25 -9.08
CA SER A 220 -3.17 -1.58 -8.81
C SER A 220 -2.06 -1.57 -7.76
N ASP A 221 -2.04 -2.59 -6.94
CA ASP A 221 -0.93 -2.90 -6.03
C ASP A 221 0.25 -3.55 -6.74
N ASP A 222 0.04 -4.15 -7.92
CA ASP A 222 1.08 -4.71 -8.79
C ASP A 222 1.98 -3.60 -9.39
N SER A 223 2.51 -2.77 -8.53
CA SER A 223 3.28 -1.60 -8.89
C SER A 223 4.78 -1.88 -8.85
N LEU A 224 5.56 -1.24 -9.75
CA LEU A 224 7.00 -1.46 -9.85
C LEU A 224 7.78 -0.32 -9.18
N ASN A 225 8.59 -0.67 -8.18
CA ASN A 225 9.39 0.24 -7.39
C ASN A 225 10.88 0.07 -7.74
N LEU A 226 11.50 1.06 -8.38
CA LEU A 226 12.86 0.97 -8.90
C LEU A 226 13.76 2.07 -8.37
N SER A 227 14.82 1.68 -7.67
CA SER A 227 15.91 2.61 -7.36
C SER A 227 16.68 2.98 -8.63
N ARG A 228 17.08 4.24 -8.74
CA ARG A 228 17.97 4.73 -9.81
C ARG A 228 19.25 3.91 -9.99
N ASN A 229 19.68 3.21 -8.94
CA ASN A 229 20.89 2.40 -8.96
C ASN A 229 20.66 1.00 -9.54
N ASP A 230 19.41 0.60 -9.70
CA ASP A 230 18.99 -0.77 -10.05
C ASP A 230 18.28 -0.82 -11.40
N LEU A 231 18.52 0.12 -12.30
CA LEU A 231 17.86 0.17 -13.62
C LEU A 231 18.63 -0.64 -14.66
N LEU A 232 19.94 -0.39 -14.79
CA LEU A 232 20.80 -1.14 -15.72
C LEU A 232 21.11 -2.53 -15.14
N GLY A 233 20.88 -3.56 -15.96
CA GLY A 233 21.11 -4.96 -15.58
C GLY A 233 19.91 -5.61 -14.86
N ASN A 234 18.80 -4.87 -14.68
CA ASN A 234 17.54 -5.40 -14.15
C ASN A 234 16.41 -5.43 -15.21
N GLU A 235 16.76 -5.38 -16.49
CA GLU A 235 15.78 -5.42 -17.58
C GLU A 235 14.95 -6.71 -17.57
N ASP A 236 15.55 -7.81 -17.14
CA ASP A 236 14.84 -9.08 -17.00
C ASP A 236 13.77 -8.99 -15.92
N THR A 237 14.07 -8.39 -14.76
CA THR A 237 13.11 -8.17 -13.67
C THR A 237 11.96 -7.26 -14.11
N ILE A 238 12.25 -6.16 -14.82
CA ILE A 238 11.21 -5.27 -15.37
C ILE A 238 10.35 -6.01 -16.38
N THR A 239 10.97 -6.81 -17.24
CA THR A 239 10.30 -7.61 -18.27
C THR A 239 9.41 -8.70 -17.65
N GLU A 240 9.89 -9.41 -16.64
CA GLU A 240 9.13 -10.42 -15.91
C GLU A 240 7.94 -9.80 -15.19
N TRP A 241 8.14 -8.69 -14.48
CA TRP A 241 7.05 -7.94 -13.87
C TRP A 241 6.02 -7.50 -14.92
N ALA A 242 6.43 -6.87 -16.02
CA ALA A 242 5.50 -6.41 -17.05
C ALA A 242 4.69 -7.56 -17.65
N LYS A 243 5.29 -8.74 -17.84
CA LYS A 243 4.61 -9.94 -18.34
C LYS A 243 3.70 -10.62 -17.32
N SER A 244 3.95 -10.40 -16.03
CA SER A 244 3.10 -10.93 -14.96
C SER A 244 1.83 -10.11 -14.75
N LEU A 245 1.76 -8.88 -15.29
CA LEU A 245 0.57 -8.04 -15.19
C LEU A 245 -0.61 -8.67 -15.92
N ASP A 246 -1.74 -8.76 -15.24
CA ASP A 246 -3.00 -9.21 -15.85
C ASP A 246 -3.66 -8.06 -16.61
N ILE A 247 -3.13 -7.75 -17.80
CA ILE A 247 -3.59 -6.68 -18.70
C ILE A 247 -4.67 -7.13 -19.69
N ASN A 248 -5.03 -8.41 -19.72
CA ASN A 248 -5.96 -9.01 -20.68
C ASN A 248 -7.33 -9.32 -20.09
N THR A 249 -7.48 -9.28 -18.79
CA THR A 249 -8.79 -9.38 -18.17
C THR A 249 -9.33 -7.97 -17.97
N SER A 250 -10.38 -7.64 -18.72
CA SER A 250 -11.31 -6.61 -18.29
C SER A 250 -11.85 -7.07 -16.94
N VAL A 251 -11.25 -6.60 -15.85
CA VAL A 251 -11.83 -6.77 -14.52
C VAL A 251 -13.22 -6.13 -14.60
N PRO A 252 -14.30 -6.88 -14.44
CA PRO A 252 -15.62 -6.25 -14.38
C PRO A 252 -15.59 -5.26 -13.23
N LEU A 253 -16.15 -4.08 -13.42
CA LEU A 253 -16.28 -2.97 -12.45
C LEU A 253 -17.06 -3.36 -11.18
N SER A 254 -17.20 -4.64 -10.86
CA SER A 254 -17.81 -5.19 -9.66
C SER A 254 -16.83 -5.46 -8.52
N ALA A 255 -15.55 -5.12 -8.65
CA ALA A 255 -14.56 -5.32 -7.58
C ALA A 255 -14.22 -4.03 -6.81
N VAL A 256 -14.70 -2.86 -7.26
CA VAL A 256 -14.73 -1.65 -6.41
C VAL A 256 -16.13 -1.57 -5.85
N PRO A 257 -16.36 -1.65 -4.54
CA PRO A 257 -17.66 -1.34 -4.00
C PRO A 257 -17.96 0.12 -4.32
N SER A 258 -18.79 0.36 -5.36
CA SER A 258 -19.39 1.68 -5.49
C SER A 258 -20.18 1.91 -4.20
N SER A 259 -20.10 3.11 -3.65
CA SER A 259 -20.75 3.57 -2.42
C SER A 259 -22.29 3.41 -2.37
N ASN A 260 -22.87 2.51 -3.15
CA ASN A 260 -24.29 2.19 -3.22
C ASN A 260 -24.59 0.69 -3.25
N GLY A 261 -23.90 -0.10 -2.45
CA GLY A 261 -24.23 -1.52 -2.25
C GLY A 261 -23.62 -2.03 -0.96
N ASN A 262 -24.42 -2.13 0.09
CA ASN A 262 -24.12 -2.82 1.34
C ASN A 262 -23.63 -4.26 1.10
N THR A 263 -22.34 -4.46 0.89
CA THR A 263 -21.75 -5.79 0.97
C THR A 263 -20.88 -5.87 2.21
N VAL A 264 -21.54 -5.89 3.33
CA VAL A 264 -21.02 -6.33 4.61
C VAL A 264 -20.79 -7.83 4.54
N LEU A 265 -20.08 -8.42 5.49
CA LEU A 265 -19.85 -9.85 5.69
C LEU A 265 -21.12 -10.77 5.57
N THR A 266 -22.21 -10.24 5.03
CA THR A 266 -23.39 -10.95 4.52
C THR A 266 -23.22 -11.46 3.09
N ALA A 267 -22.17 -11.04 2.36
CA ALA A 267 -21.79 -11.70 1.12
C ALA A 267 -21.40 -13.14 1.44
N ALA A 268 -21.90 -14.06 0.64
CA ALA A 268 -21.53 -15.48 0.80
C ALA A 268 -20.00 -15.60 0.64
N ALA A 269 -19.35 -16.30 1.58
CA ALA A 269 -17.94 -16.61 1.47
C ALA A 269 -17.68 -17.40 0.17
N ASP A 270 -16.62 -17.10 -0.54
CA ASP A 270 -16.19 -17.78 -1.76
C ASP A 270 -14.78 -18.37 -1.56
N ALA A 271 -14.68 -19.69 -1.61
CA ALA A 271 -13.43 -20.42 -1.42
C ALA A 271 -12.58 -20.51 -2.70
N HIS A 272 -13.08 -20.01 -3.84
CA HIS A 272 -12.45 -20.17 -5.15
C HIS A 272 -12.08 -18.82 -5.80
N ASN A 273 -12.76 -17.75 -5.41
CA ASN A 273 -12.50 -16.41 -5.96
C ASN A 273 -12.07 -15.45 -4.87
N SER A 274 -11.11 -14.59 -5.20
CA SER A 274 -10.70 -13.52 -4.30
C SER A 274 -11.86 -12.53 -4.08
N GLN A 275 -12.02 -12.11 -2.82
CA GLN A 275 -13.06 -11.18 -2.40
C GLN A 275 -12.46 -10.07 -1.53
N THR A 276 -13.03 -8.87 -1.61
CA THR A 276 -12.82 -7.81 -0.62
C THR A 276 -14.10 -7.66 0.18
N LEU A 277 -14.03 -7.86 1.51
CA LEU A 277 -15.17 -7.92 2.40
C LEU A 277 -14.99 -6.94 3.56
N PHE A 278 -15.91 -5.99 3.73
CA PHE A 278 -15.90 -5.09 4.89
C PHE A 278 -16.23 -5.87 6.18
N LEU A 279 -15.50 -5.59 7.25
CA LEU A 279 -15.63 -6.29 8.53
C LEU A 279 -16.85 -5.83 9.34
N TRP A 280 -17.25 -4.59 9.18
CA TRP A 280 -18.31 -3.94 9.96
C TRP A 280 -19.36 -3.30 9.06
N GLU A 281 -20.61 -3.20 9.56
CA GLU A 281 -21.60 -2.32 8.98
C GLU A 281 -21.13 -0.84 9.11
N GLU A 282 -21.49 0.01 8.17
CA GLU A 282 -20.99 1.38 8.07
C GLU A 282 -21.31 2.22 9.33
N ASP A 283 -22.48 1.99 9.91
CA ASP A 283 -23.00 2.71 11.07
C ASP A 283 -22.84 1.93 12.40
N ASN A 284 -22.09 0.81 12.40
CA ASN A 284 -21.90 -0.04 13.56
C ASN A 284 -20.45 -0.53 13.71
N VAL A 285 -19.48 0.34 13.47
CA VAL A 285 -18.06 0.10 13.69
C VAL A 285 -17.74 0.45 15.15
N PRO A 286 -17.37 -0.54 16.02
CA PRO A 286 -17.06 -0.23 17.42
C PRO A 286 -15.84 0.68 17.52
N ALA A 287 -15.99 1.88 18.10
CA ALA A 287 -14.92 2.84 18.20
C ALA A 287 -15.05 3.71 19.46
N VAL A 288 -13.93 3.94 20.14
CA VAL A 288 -13.80 4.92 21.24
C VAL A 288 -12.97 6.13 20.83
N THR A 289 -12.33 6.05 19.67
CA THR A 289 -11.52 7.14 19.12
C THR A 289 -12.38 8.05 18.26
N GLU A 290 -12.41 9.33 18.56
CA GLU A 290 -13.01 10.34 17.71
C GLU A 290 -11.97 10.80 16.67
N TYR A 291 -12.17 10.38 15.40
CA TYR A 291 -11.33 10.76 14.28
C TYR A 291 -11.98 11.93 13.54
N THR A 292 -11.52 13.15 13.80
CA THR A 292 -12.15 14.35 13.26
C THR A 292 -11.37 15.03 12.15
N VAL A 293 -10.05 14.89 12.09
CA VAL A 293 -9.18 15.59 11.14
C VAL A 293 -7.95 14.76 10.81
N ASN A 294 -7.75 14.46 9.53
CA ASN A 294 -6.45 13.98 9.05
C ASN A 294 -5.54 15.20 8.80
N ASN A 295 -4.52 15.36 9.63
CA ASN A 295 -3.53 16.43 9.51
C ASN A 295 -2.22 15.98 8.84
N GLY A 296 -2.30 14.93 8.03
CA GLY A 296 -1.16 14.35 7.31
C GLY A 296 -0.28 13.39 8.13
N ASN A 297 -0.69 13.07 9.37
CA ASN A 297 0.03 12.11 10.23
C ASN A 297 -0.55 10.70 10.16
N TYR A 298 -1.65 10.48 9.44
CA TYR A 298 -2.36 9.22 9.34
C TYR A 298 -2.54 8.82 7.89
N PHE A 299 -2.46 7.53 7.64
CA PHE A 299 -2.55 6.98 6.30
C PHE A 299 -4.00 6.80 5.83
N ASP A 300 -4.88 6.42 6.77
CA ASP A 300 -6.31 6.25 6.48
C ASP A 300 -7.06 7.58 6.60
N ASP A 301 -8.11 7.72 5.82
CA ASP A 301 -9.07 8.81 5.92
C ASP A 301 -10.11 8.53 7.02
N PRO A 302 -10.85 9.55 7.50
CA PRO A 302 -11.85 9.39 8.55
C PRO A 302 -12.98 8.40 8.25
N ASP A 303 -13.25 8.15 6.97
CA ASP A 303 -14.25 7.21 6.46
C ASP A 303 -13.70 5.82 6.13
N PHE A 304 -12.45 5.55 6.49
CA PHE A 304 -11.86 4.21 6.32
C PHE A 304 -12.68 3.16 7.07
N ARG A 305 -13.12 2.13 6.33
CA ARG A 305 -13.79 0.95 6.87
C ARG A 305 -12.85 -0.25 6.84
N PRO A 306 -12.60 -0.92 7.96
CA PRO A 306 -11.80 -2.15 7.99
C PRO A 306 -12.38 -3.22 7.07
N TYR A 307 -11.49 -3.91 6.34
CA TYR A 307 -11.88 -4.96 5.41
C TYR A 307 -10.84 -6.08 5.36
N VAL A 308 -11.23 -7.19 4.77
CA VAL A 308 -10.35 -8.33 4.51
C VAL A 308 -10.31 -8.63 3.02
N VAL A 309 -9.12 -8.96 2.50
CA VAL A 309 -8.93 -9.47 1.14
C VAL A 309 -8.62 -10.96 1.22
N THR A 310 -9.35 -11.78 0.46
CA THR A 310 -9.20 -13.23 0.48
C THR A 310 -8.29 -13.71 -0.64
N PHE A 311 -7.44 -14.70 -0.35
CA PHE A 311 -6.55 -15.38 -1.29
C PHE A 311 -6.82 -16.87 -1.24
N PRO A 312 -7.70 -17.38 -2.12
CA PRO A 312 -8.11 -18.77 -2.14
C PRO A 312 -6.95 -19.73 -2.46
N VAL A 313 -7.03 -20.91 -1.89
CA VAL A 313 -6.15 -22.03 -2.28
C VAL A 313 -6.44 -22.41 -3.73
N PRO A 314 -5.41 -22.51 -4.60
CA PRO A 314 -5.58 -22.86 -6.00
C PRO A 314 -6.26 -24.22 -6.20
N ASP A 315 -7.12 -24.33 -7.23
CA ASP A 315 -7.81 -25.56 -7.58
C ASP A 315 -6.85 -26.75 -7.69
N GLY A 316 -7.24 -27.87 -7.07
CA GLY A 316 -6.44 -29.09 -7.05
C GLY A 316 -5.38 -29.15 -5.93
N THR A 317 -5.17 -28.08 -5.18
CA THR A 317 -4.32 -28.05 -3.99
C THR A 317 -5.15 -28.48 -2.78
N LYS A 318 -4.59 -29.33 -1.90
CA LYS A 318 -5.26 -29.71 -0.66
C LYS A 318 -5.32 -28.54 0.30
N VAL A 319 -6.51 -28.17 0.74
CA VAL A 319 -6.70 -27.19 1.82
C VAL A 319 -6.23 -27.78 3.15
N LYS A 320 -5.46 -27.02 3.92
CA LYS A 320 -4.82 -27.43 5.18
C LYS A 320 -5.30 -26.61 6.38
N GLY A 321 -5.90 -25.45 6.16
CA GLY A 321 -6.32 -24.51 7.19
C GLY A 321 -6.41 -23.08 6.64
N ALA A 322 -6.50 -22.11 7.52
CA ALA A 322 -6.56 -20.69 7.18
C ALA A 322 -5.51 -19.87 7.92
N VAL A 323 -5.05 -18.76 7.30
CA VAL A 323 -4.13 -17.79 7.90
C VAL A 323 -4.64 -16.38 7.67
N LEU A 324 -4.86 -15.63 8.76
CA LEU A 324 -5.19 -14.21 8.72
C LEU A 324 -3.91 -13.40 8.95
N ILE A 325 -3.61 -12.47 8.05
CA ILE A 325 -2.32 -11.78 7.96
C ILE A 325 -2.51 -10.30 8.24
N CYS A 326 -1.77 -9.77 9.21
CA CYS A 326 -1.72 -8.35 9.55
C CYS A 326 -0.35 -7.78 9.19
N ALA A 327 -0.30 -6.92 8.16
CA ALA A 327 0.92 -6.23 7.78
C ALA A 327 1.37 -5.23 8.86
N GLY A 328 2.68 -4.97 8.96
CA GLY A 328 3.24 -3.97 9.86
C GLY A 328 3.13 -2.54 9.34
N GLY A 329 3.94 -1.65 9.89
CA GLY A 329 3.97 -0.23 9.51
C GLY A 329 3.81 0.73 10.70
N ALA A 330 4.16 0.28 11.92
CA ALA A 330 4.15 1.08 13.16
C ALA A 330 2.78 1.73 13.47
N PHE A 331 1.69 1.12 13.04
CA PHE A 331 0.31 1.66 13.12
C PHE A 331 0.13 3.02 12.40
N GLN A 332 1.01 3.36 11.48
CA GLN A 332 0.93 4.58 10.66
C GLN A 332 0.52 4.27 9.22
N PHE A 333 0.86 3.09 8.73
CA PHE A 333 0.48 2.54 7.42
C PHE A 333 0.43 1.01 7.52
N ARG A 334 -0.10 0.36 6.51
CA ARG A 334 -0.01 -1.09 6.31
C ARG A 334 1.01 -1.37 5.21
N SER A 335 2.07 -2.12 5.55
CA SER A 335 3.13 -2.51 4.62
C SER A 335 2.67 -3.74 3.81
N ASP A 336 1.54 -3.62 3.09
CA ASP A 336 0.91 -4.76 2.40
C ASP A 336 1.89 -5.45 1.44
N HIS A 337 2.56 -4.68 0.60
CA HIS A 337 3.73 -5.17 -0.12
C HIS A 337 4.99 -4.68 0.63
N PRO A 338 5.70 -5.49 1.41
CA PRO A 338 5.94 -6.93 1.20
C PRO A 338 5.34 -7.88 2.25
N GLU A 339 4.44 -7.46 3.11
CA GLU A 339 4.06 -8.21 4.33
C GLU A 339 2.64 -8.81 4.29
N GLY A 340 1.79 -8.38 3.37
CA GLY A 340 0.41 -8.83 3.20
C GLY A 340 0.23 -9.73 1.96
N THR A 341 -0.11 -9.11 0.84
CA THR A 341 -0.47 -9.79 -0.43
C THR A 341 0.54 -10.86 -0.86
N PRO A 342 1.88 -10.63 -0.96
CA PRO A 342 2.81 -11.67 -1.42
C PRO A 342 2.90 -12.86 -0.45
N VAL A 343 2.72 -12.61 0.85
CA VAL A 343 2.70 -13.68 1.87
C VAL A 343 1.44 -14.53 1.73
N ALA A 344 0.29 -13.88 1.53
CA ALA A 344 -1.00 -14.55 1.33
C ALA A 344 -0.97 -15.44 0.08
N GLU A 345 -0.42 -14.95 -1.03
CA GLU A 345 -0.26 -15.70 -2.27
C GLU A 345 0.65 -16.93 -2.10
N GLU A 346 1.77 -16.80 -1.40
CA GLU A 346 2.66 -17.93 -1.13
C GLU A 346 2.00 -18.97 -0.22
N LEU A 347 1.32 -18.54 0.85
CA LEU A 347 0.60 -19.45 1.75
C LEU A 347 -0.59 -20.13 1.05
N SER A 348 -1.30 -19.42 0.16
CA SER A 348 -2.39 -20.04 -0.60
C SER A 348 -1.90 -21.18 -1.51
N LYS A 349 -0.77 -21.00 -2.19
CA LYS A 349 -0.10 -22.05 -2.99
C LYS A 349 0.32 -23.25 -2.14
N LEU A 350 0.61 -23.04 -0.84
CA LEU A 350 0.98 -24.09 0.11
C LEU A 350 -0.22 -24.77 0.78
N GLY A 351 -1.47 -24.36 0.45
CA GLY A 351 -2.70 -24.98 0.88
C GLY A 351 -3.43 -24.27 2.02
N TYR A 352 -3.09 -23.03 2.33
CA TYR A 352 -3.77 -22.26 3.38
C TYR A 352 -4.68 -21.18 2.75
N GLN A 353 -5.97 -21.21 3.05
CA GLN A 353 -6.88 -20.10 2.73
C GLN A 353 -6.35 -18.86 3.44
N SER A 354 -5.90 -17.86 2.68
CA SER A 354 -5.19 -16.73 3.24
C SER A 354 -6.03 -15.46 3.17
N PHE A 355 -5.91 -14.62 4.20
CA PHE A 355 -6.75 -13.44 4.40
C PHE A 355 -5.88 -12.26 4.84
N VAL A 356 -5.75 -11.23 4.03
CA VAL A 356 -5.06 -10.00 4.43
C VAL A 356 -6.04 -9.07 5.12
N VAL A 357 -5.80 -8.78 6.39
CA VAL A 357 -6.69 -7.96 7.23
C VAL A 357 -6.22 -6.51 7.19
N ASN A 358 -7.05 -5.65 6.60
CA ASN A 358 -6.85 -4.22 6.58
C ASN A 358 -7.51 -3.59 7.80
N TYR A 359 -6.80 -3.63 8.92
CA TYR A 359 -7.22 -3.13 10.23
C TYR A 359 -7.03 -1.62 10.36
N ARG A 360 -7.75 -0.96 11.28
CA ARG A 360 -7.63 0.48 11.55
C ARG A 360 -6.24 0.87 12.05
N LEU A 361 -5.73 1.97 11.53
CA LEU A 361 -4.46 2.59 11.91
C LEU A 361 -4.69 3.77 12.85
N ARG A 362 -3.63 4.44 13.27
CA ARG A 362 -3.76 5.69 14.04
C ARG A 362 -4.62 6.72 13.29
N PRO A 363 -5.48 7.46 13.99
CA PRO A 363 -5.51 7.70 15.43
C PRO A 363 -6.16 6.60 16.27
N TYR A 364 -6.78 5.60 15.66
CA TYR A 364 -7.39 4.48 16.38
C TYR A 364 -6.40 3.76 17.29
N THR A 365 -6.91 3.20 18.37
CA THR A 365 -6.11 2.47 19.35
C THR A 365 -5.71 1.08 18.83
N GLN A 366 -4.73 0.45 19.47
CA GLN A 366 -4.35 -0.94 19.20
C GLN A 366 -5.52 -1.90 19.47
N GLU A 367 -6.34 -1.60 20.47
CA GLU A 367 -7.52 -2.37 20.84
C GLU A 367 -8.62 -2.32 19.76
N GLU A 368 -8.85 -1.16 19.17
CA GLU A 368 -9.80 -1.01 18.06
C GLU A 368 -9.35 -1.80 16.82
N GLY A 369 -8.06 -1.76 16.49
CA GLY A 369 -7.50 -2.58 15.41
C GLY A 369 -7.52 -4.08 15.73
N ALA A 370 -7.32 -4.47 17.00
CA ALA A 370 -7.41 -5.87 17.41
C ALA A 370 -8.83 -6.43 17.28
N LEU A 371 -9.86 -5.62 17.51
CA LEU A 371 -11.25 -6.00 17.23
C LEU A 371 -11.51 -6.25 15.73
N ASP A 372 -10.85 -5.51 14.85
CA ASP A 372 -10.97 -5.76 13.40
C ASP A 372 -10.43 -7.15 13.04
N LEU A 373 -9.29 -7.54 13.59
CA LEU A 373 -8.75 -8.89 13.41
C LEU A 373 -9.65 -9.96 14.04
N ALA A 374 -10.14 -9.75 15.27
CA ALA A 374 -11.06 -10.66 15.93
C ALA A 374 -12.34 -10.88 15.09
N ARG A 375 -12.86 -9.81 14.48
CA ARG A 375 -14.01 -9.89 13.58
C ARG A 375 -13.71 -10.73 12.33
N ALA A 376 -12.54 -10.57 11.75
CA ALA A 376 -12.10 -11.36 10.60
C ALA A 376 -11.95 -12.86 10.96
N VAL A 377 -11.40 -13.19 12.13
CA VAL A 377 -11.31 -14.58 12.63
C VAL A 377 -12.70 -15.20 12.76
N ARG A 378 -13.66 -14.49 13.36
CA ARG A 378 -15.06 -14.93 13.48
C ARG A 378 -15.71 -15.22 12.13
N PHE A 379 -15.46 -14.35 11.15
CA PHE A 379 -15.96 -14.54 9.79
C PHE A 379 -15.41 -15.82 9.16
N VAL A 380 -14.10 -16.05 9.26
CA VAL A 380 -13.47 -17.25 8.69
C VAL A 380 -13.99 -18.50 9.38
N ARG A 381 -14.08 -18.52 10.72
CA ARG A 381 -14.61 -19.64 11.49
C ARG A 381 -16.07 -19.94 11.17
N LYS A 382 -16.93 -18.92 11.09
CA LYS A 382 -18.33 -19.09 10.70
C LYS A 382 -18.51 -19.72 9.32
N ASN A 383 -17.55 -19.52 8.44
CA ASN A 383 -17.56 -20.01 7.06
C ASN A 383 -16.56 -21.16 6.84
N ALA A 384 -16.10 -21.83 7.89
CA ALA A 384 -15.10 -22.88 7.81
C ALA A 384 -15.48 -23.99 6.81
N ASP A 385 -16.75 -24.43 6.82
CA ASP A 385 -17.26 -25.40 5.86
C ASP A 385 -17.12 -24.95 4.40
N VAL A 386 -17.38 -23.65 4.11
CA VAL A 386 -17.24 -23.08 2.77
C VAL A 386 -15.78 -23.06 2.34
N TYR A 387 -14.88 -22.67 3.24
CA TYR A 387 -13.44 -22.63 2.98
C TYR A 387 -12.77 -24.01 3.00
N GLY A 388 -13.52 -25.07 3.40
CA GLY A 388 -13.01 -26.44 3.45
C GLY A 388 -11.94 -26.66 4.52
N ILE A 389 -12.03 -25.95 5.64
CA ILE A 389 -11.11 -26.02 6.79
C ILE A 389 -11.81 -26.55 8.04
N ASP A 390 -11.05 -27.09 9.00
CA ASP A 390 -11.54 -27.27 10.38
C ASP A 390 -11.61 -25.89 11.06
N GLU A 391 -12.65 -25.63 11.84
CA GLU A 391 -12.83 -24.36 12.59
C GLU A 391 -11.70 -24.08 13.59
N LYS A 392 -10.92 -25.08 13.98
CA LYS A 392 -9.74 -24.92 14.84
C LYS A 392 -8.47 -24.56 14.05
N ASP A 393 -8.42 -24.91 12.76
CA ASP A 393 -7.25 -24.76 11.92
C ASP A 393 -7.16 -23.35 11.31
N ILE A 394 -7.30 -22.35 12.18
CA ILE A 394 -7.24 -20.93 11.85
C ILE A 394 -6.06 -20.31 12.60
N ALA A 395 -5.06 -19.82 11.87
CA ALA A 395 -3.95 -19.06 12.42
C ALA A 395 -4.12 -17.57 12.21
N VAL A 396 -3.62 -16.80 13.15
CA VAL A 396 -3.31 -15.38 12.94
C VAL A 396 -1.80 -15.21 12.77
N MET A 397 -1.39 -14.24 12.00
CA MET A 397 0.01 -13.86 11.92
C MET A 397 0.13 -12.36 11.69
N GLY A 398 1.23 -11.79 12.14
CA GLY A 398 1.48 -10.40 11.87
C GLY A 398 2.96 -10.04 11.84
N PHE A 399 3.24 -8.98 11.13
CA PHE A 399 4.56 -8.42 10.90
C PHE A 399 4.74 -7.17 11.74
N SER A 400 5.84 -7.05 12.51
CA SER A 400 6.13 -5.82 13.26
C SER A 400 4.89 -5.34 14.05
N ALA A 401 4.34 -4.16 13.76
CA ALA A 401 3.12 -3.66 14.41
C ALA A 401 1.89 -4.56 14.20
N GLY A 402 1.79 -5.25 13.07
CA GLY A 402 0.71 -6.20 12.79
C GLY A 402 0.73 -7.42 13.71
N GLY A 403 1.92 -7.92 14.09
CA GLY A 403 2.03 -8.99 15.08
C GLY A 403 1.73 -8.51 16.50
N ILE A 404 2.11 -7.27 16.84
CA ILE A 404 1.68 -6.64 18.11
C ILE A 404 0.15 -6.55 18.18
N LEU A 405 -0.50 -6.25 17.06
CA LEU A 405 -1.95 -6.24 16.94
C LEU A 405 -2.55 -7.64 17.16
N ALA A 406 -1.98 -8.66 16.52
CA ALA A 406 -2.39 -10.05 16.67
C ALA A 406 -2.27 -10.50 18.14
N GLY A 407 -1.16 -10.16 18.79
CA GLY A 407 -0.96 -10.41 20.21
C GLY A 407 -1.96 -9.69 21.12
N GLU A 408 -2.38 -8.47 20.77
CA GLU A 408 -3.44 -7.76 21.50
C GLU A 408 -4.79 -8.49 21.37
N MET A 409 -5.11 -8.92 20.17
CA MET A 409 -6.32 -9.69 19.89
C MET A 409 -6.35 -10.97 20.74
N LEU A 410 -5.27 -11.75 20.72
CA LEU A 410 -5.16 -13.02 21.45
C LEU A 410 -5.16 -12.85 22.98
N LEU A 411 -4.72 -11.70 23.49
CA LEU A 411 -4.67 -11.45 24.93
C LEU A 411 -5.95 -10.86 25.51
N ASN A 412 -6.75 -10.14 24.71
CA ASN A 412 -7.82 -9.30 25.25
C ASN A 412 -9.14 -9.36 24.43
N PHE A 413 -9.14 -9.90 23.21
CA PHE A 413 -10.29 -9.91 22.29
C PHE A 413 -10.55 -11.29 21.65
N ASP A 414 -9.98 -12.34 22.21
CA ASP A 414 -10.27 -13.74 21.88
C ASP A 414 -11.66 -14.17 22.35
N GLY A 415 -12.02 -15.41 22.11
CA GLY A 415 -13.30 -15.98 22.51
C GLY A 415 -14.47 -15.16 21.99
N LEU A 416 -15.41 -14.85 22.86
CA LEU A 416 -16.62 -14.07 22.54
C LEU A 416 -16.52 -12.57 22.89
N VAL A 417 -15.32 -12.08 23.23
CA VAL A 417 -15.10 -10.64 23.49
C VAL A 417 -15.29 -9.85 22.21
N ASN A 418 -16.31 -9.03 22.11
CA ASN A 418 -16.72 -8.29 20.92
C ASN A 418 -16.64 -6.77 21.12
N GLY A 419 -17.11 -5.99 20.14
CA GLY A 419 -17.08 -4.53 20.13
C GLY A 419 -17.68 -3.86 21.37
N ALA A 420 -18.66 -4.48 22.01
CA ALA A 420 -19.28 -3.95 23.23
C ALA A 420 -18.34 -3.91 24.44
N ALA A 421 -17.18 -4.57 24.36
CA ALA A 421 -16.14 -4.47 25.41
C ALA A 421 -15.41 -3.12 25.38
N LEU A 422 -15.38 -2.43 24.23
CA LEU A 422 -14.82 -1.09 24.09
C LEU A 422 -15.90 -0.02 23.95
N ASP A 423 -16.89 -0.27 23.11
CA ASP A 423 -17.91 0.71 22.73
C ASP A 423 -19.29 0.27 23.23
N ALA A 424 -19.85 1.02 24.16
CA ALA A 424 -21.15 0.71 24.74
C ALA A 424 -22.33 0.91 23.77
N ASP A 425 -22.13 1.67 22.69
CA ASP A 425 -23.14 1.91 21.66
C ASP A 425 -23.10 0.87 20.54
N TYR A 426 -22.06 0.02 20.50
CA TYR A 426 -21.95 -1.08 19.55
C TYR A 426 -23.10 -2.09 19.71
N ILE A 427 -23.72 -2.47 18.60
CA ILE A 427 -24.81 -3.45 18.55
C ILE A 427 -24.27 -4.79 18.05
N PRO A 428 -24.14 -5.81 18.93
CA PRO A 428 -23.65 -7.13 18.51
C PRO A 428 -24.55 -7.79 17.46
N ASP A 429 -23.94 -8.54 16.54
CA ASP A 429 -24.62 -9.29 15.51
C ASP A 429 -24.29 -10.81 15.56
N SER A 430 -24.72 -11.57 14.57
CA SER A 430 -24.54 -13.03 14.53
C SER A 430 -23.08 -13.49 14.39
N LEU A 431 -22.11 -12.62 14.07
CA LEU A 431 -20.70 -12.97 14.12
C LEU A 431 -20.13 -12.89 15.54
N ASP A 432 -20.73 -12.07 16.40
CA ASP A 432 -20.29 -11.96 17.79
C ASP A 432 -20.67 -13.18 18.65
N GLU A 433 -21.51 -14.07 18.12
CA GLU A 433 -21.82 -15.39 18.71
C GLU A 433 -20.74 -16.44 18.38
N VAL A 434 -19.78 -16.11 17.52
CA VAL A 434 -18.66 -16.98 17.08
C VAL A 434 -17.39 -16.59 17.80
N SER A 435 -16.60 -17.61 18.24
CA SER A 435 -15.30 -17.35 18.89
C SER A 435 -14.27 -16.73 17.95
N ALA A 436 -13.46 -15.81 18.49
CA ALA A 436 -12.30 -15.24 17.83
C ALA A 436 -10.98 -15.96 18.19
N ASP A 437 -11.01 -17.11 18.87
CA ASP A 437 -9.80 -17.88 19.20
C ASP A 437 -9.01 -18.22 17.94
N ALA A 438 -7.70 -18.35 18.06
CA ALA A 438 -6.85 -18.84 16.98
C ALA A 438 -6.12 -20.11 17.41
N GLY A 439 -5.93 -21.06 16.48
CA GLY A 439 -5.22 -22.31 16.71
C GLY A 439 -3.71 -22.17 16.66
N ALA A 440 -3.20 -21.07 16.10
CA ALA A 440 -1.76 -20.77 15.99
C ALA A 440 -1.52 -19.26 15.82
N ASP A 441 -0.33 -18.79 16.22
CA ASP A 441 0.09 -17.41 16.03
C ASP A 441 1.48 -17.31 15.39
N GLY A 442 1.63 -16.39 14.43
CA GLY A 442 2.88 -16.09 13.73
C GLY A 442 3.41 -14.68 14.05
N MET A 443 4.46 -14.58 14.87
CA MET A 443 5.15 -13.34 15.21
C MET A 443 6.36 -13.13 14.30
N ILE A 444 6.15 -12.44 13.17
CA ILE A 444 7.21 -12.19 12.19
C ILE A 444 7.87 -10.85 12.51
N TYR A 445 9.12 -10.89 12.97
CA TYR A 445 9.84 -9.75 13.58
C TYR A 445 8.94 -8.91 14.49
N SER A 446 8.18 -9.60 15.34
CA SER A 446 7.19 -9.04 16.24
C SER A 446 7.18 -9.71 17.60
N PHE A 447 6.28 -9.26 18.49
CA PHE A 447 6.13 -9.75 19.86
C PHE A 447 4.77 -9.38 20.45
N TYR A 448 4.35 -10.10 21.48
CA TYR A 448 3.23 -9.66 22.34
C TYR A 448 3.65 -8.45 23.16
N GLY A 449 2.89 -7.36 23.10
CA GLY A 449 3.20 -6.15 23.84
C GLY A 449 2.60 -4.88 23.25
N ARG A 450 3.33 -3.80 23.37
CA ARG A 450 3.01 -2.49 22.79
C ARG A 450 4.13 -2.04 21.86
N LEU A 451 3.86 -1.11 20.98
CA LEU A 451 4.87 -0.63 20.03
C LEU A 451 6.21 -0.33 20.74
N SER A 452 7.27 -0.96 20.29
CA SER A 452 8.63 -0.88 20.81
C SER A 452 8.88 -1.51 22.20
N VAL A 453 7.89 -2.15 22.83
CA VAL A 453 8.03 -2.76 24.16
C VAL A 453 7.36 -4.12 24.21
N ALA A 454 8.19 -5.18 24.20
CA ALA A 454 7.71 -6.54 24.40
C ALA A 454 7.24 -6.79 25.83
N SER A 455 6.13 -7.51 25.98
CA SER A 455 5.69 -8.00 27.29
C SER A 455 6.62 -9.14 27.77
N THR A 456 6.98 -9.13 29.04
CA THR A 456 7.69 -10.21 29.72
C THR A 456 6.89 -10.79 30.89
N ASP A 457 5.59 -10.48 30.93
CA ASP A 457 4.66 -10.89 31.98
C ASP A 457 4.18 -12.31 31.74
N SER A 458 4.95 -13.27 32.22
CA SER A 458 4.62 -14.69 32.11
C SER A 458 3.41 -15.10 32.97
N GLU A 459 3.05 -14.32 34.00
CA GLU A 459 1.84 -14.58 34.80
C GLU A 459 0.60 -14.22 33.99
N LYS A 460 0.62 -13.11 33.29
CA LYS A 460 -0.44 -12.72 32.35
C LYS A 460 -0.58 -13.75 31.23
N PHE A 461 0.52 -14.17 30.60
CA PHE A 461 0.50 -15.17 29.56
C PHE A 461 -0.07 -16.52 30.02
N ALA A 462 0.29 -16.98 31.23
CA ALA A 462 -0.22 -18.20 31.82
C ALA A 462 -1.73 -18.17 32.17
N GLN A 463 -2.32 -16.98 32.27
CA GLN A 463 -3.74 -16.78 32.52
C GLN A 463 -4.56 -16.63 31.23
N SER A 464 -3.87 -16.44 30.10
CA SER A 464 -4.46 -16.32 28.76
C SER A 464 -4.33 -17.66 28.03
N ASP A 465 -5.35 -18.05 27.28
CA ASP A 465 -5.34 -19.31 26.50
C ASP A 465 -4.63 -19.07 25.16
N LEU A 466 -3.31 -18.77 25.24
CA LEU A 466 -2.52 -18.42 24.07
C LEU A 466 -2.20 -19.65 23.22
N PRO A 467 -2.36 -19.56 21.89
CA PRO A 467 -2.05 -20.64 20.98
C PRO A 467 -0.52 -20.88 20.85
N PRO A 468 -0.12 -22.04 20.31
CA PRO A 468 1.25 -22.24 19.85
C PRO A 468 1.72 -21.07 19.00
N THR A 469 2.91 -20.53 19.32
CA THR A 469 3.44 -19.31 18.72
C THR A 469 4.75 -19.56 17.97
N TYR A 470 4.82 -19.09 16.72
CA TYR A 470 6.01 -19.14 15.86
C TYR A 470 6.64 -17.77 15.76
N PHE A 471 7.89 -17.65 16.18
CA PHE A 471 8.70 -16.46 15.97
C PHE A 471 9.60 -16.62 14.75
N CYS A 472 9.63 -15.61 13.87
CA CYS A 472 10.61 -15.51 12.79
C CYS A 472 11.22 -14.12 12.80
N TYR A 473 12.54 -14.01 12.94
CA TYR A 473 13.22 -12.72 12.96
C TYR A 473 14.67 -12.83 12.49
N GLY A 474 15.24 -11.70 12.09
CA GLY A 474 16.61 -11.64 11.58
C GLY A 474 17.64 -11.28 12.64
N THR A 475 18.88 -11.78 12.48
CA THR A 475 20.00 -11.47 13.42
C THR A 475 20.42 -10.00 13.38
N ARG A 476 20.04 -9.23 12.35
CA ARG A 476 20.31 -7.78 12.23
C ARG A 476 19.15 -6.90 12.62
N ASP A 477 18.06 -7.49 13.12
CA ASP A 477 16.91 -6.74 13.60
C ASP A 477 17.25 -5.98 14.89
N PRO A 478 16.95 -4.69 15.02
CA PRO A 478 17.24 -3.92 16.23
C PRO A 478 16.44 -4.40 17.46
N PHE A 479 15.38 -5.18 17.27
CA PHE A 479 14.49 -5.67 18.34
C PHE A 479 14.76 -7.14 18.74
N VAL A 480 15.82 -7.81 18.24
CA VAL A 480 16.13 -9.21 18.54
C VAL A 480 16.00 -9.53 20.03
N ARG A 481 16.55 -8.67 20.89
CA ARG A 481 16.49 -8.90 22.34
C ARG A 481 15.06 -8.92 22.88
N GLN A 482 14.15 -8.15 22.29
CA GLN A 482 12.74 -8.13 22.69
C GLN A 482 12.02 -9.40 22.26
N PHE A 483 12.32 -9.91 21.05
CA PHE A 483 11.77 -11.18 20.57
C PHE A 483 12.20 -12.35 21.48
N GLU A 484 13.49 -12.41 21.84
CA GLU A 484 14.02 -13.44 22.75
C GLU A 484 13.36 -13.40 24.13
N LEU A 485 13.22 -12.21 24.74
CA LEU A 485 12.61 -12.04 26.05
C LEU A 485 11.12 -12.42 26.04
N ASN A 486 10.40 -12.04 24.96
CA ASN A 486 9.00 -12.39 24.79
C ASN A 486 8.81 -13.90 24.63
N ALA A 487 9.60 -14.55 23.76
CA ALA A 487 9.60 -16.00 23.59
C ALA A 487 9.94 -16.74 24.89
N GLU A 488 10.90 -16.24 25.68
CA GLU A 488 11.23 -16.80 26.99
C GLU A 488 10.06 -16.68 27.99
N ALA A 489 9.37 -15.54 28.00
CA ALA A 489 8.21 -15.33 28.89
C ALA A 489 7.03 -16.24 28.52
N LEU A 490 6.77 -16.45 27.22
CA LEU A 490 5.76 -17.39 26.75
C LEU A 490 6.07 -18.83 27.15
N ARG A 491 7.33 -19.29 26.98
CA ARG A 491 7.77 -20.62 27.42
C ARG A 491 7.63 -20.82 28.93
N LYS A 492 7.84 -19.77 29.73
CA LYS A 492 7.60 -19.80 31.19
C LYS A 492 6.12 -19.91 31.54
N ALA A 493 5.25 -19.49 30.63
CA ALA A 493 3.81 -19.61 30.74
C ALA A 493 3.26 -20.92 30.14
N ASP A 494 4.15 -21.88 29.84
CA ASP A 494 3.83 -23.17 29.20
C ASP A 494 3.20 -23.06 27.79
N VAL A 495 3.35 -21.92 27.11
CA VAL A 495 2.99 -21.77 25.71
C VAL A 495 4.03 -22.43 24.82
N SER A 496 3.59 -23.22 23.84
CA SER A 496 4.47 -23.84 22.84
C SER A 496 5.07 -22.77 21.94
N VAL A 497 6.41 -22.68 21.86
CA VAL A 497 7.09 -21.65 21.10
C VAL A 497 8.16 -22.25 20.19
N GLU A 498 7.97 -22.09 18.88
CA GLU A 498 8.98 -22.32 17.84
C GLU A 498 9.68 -21.02 17.48
N VAL A 499 10.97 -21.09 17.16
CA VAL A 499 11.77 -19.91 16.78
C VAL A 499 12.60 -20.21 15.55
N ASN A 500 12.42 -19.42 14.51
CA ASN A 500 13.22 -19.43 13.30
C ASN A 500 14.04 -18.12 13.20
N VAL A 501 15.36 -18.23 13.30
CA VAL A 501 16.27 -17.08 13.23
C VAL A 501 16.93 -17.04 11.86
N LEU A 502 16.75 -15.94 11.15
CA LEU A 502 17.28 -15.72 9.80
C LEU A 502 18.61 -14.96 9.88
N GLU A 503 19.69 -15.61 9.43
CA GLU A 503 21.01 -14.99 9.43
C GLU A 503 21.05 -13.78 8.49
N ASP A 504 21.69 -12.70 8.94
CA ASP A 504 21.84 -11.42 8.21
C ASP A 504 20.54 -10.75 7.72
N ALA A 505 19.36 -11.18 8.19
CA ALA A 505 18.12 -10.49 7.87
C ALA A 505 17.92 -9.24 8.76
N PRO A 506 17.53 -8.09 8.18
CA PRO A 506 17.16 -6.89 8.92
C PRO A 506 15.69 -6.95 9.37
N HIS A 507 15.21 -5.94 10.09
CA HIS A 507 13.77 -5.70 10.26
C HIS A 507 13.08 -5.42 8.90
N GLY A 508 11.84 -5.87 8.71
CA GLY A 508 11.07 -5.54 7.51
C GLY A 508 11.46 -6.34 6.26
N TYR A 509 11.95 -7.58 6.40
CA TYR A 509 12.30 -8.42 5.25
C TYR A 509 11.08 -8.99 4.49
N GLY A 510 9.88 -8.90 5.05
CA GLY A 510 8.62 -9.31 4.43
C GLY A 510 8.60 -10.77 3.96
N TYR A 511 8.06 -11.03 2.76
CA TYR A 511 7.99 -12.36 2.15
C TYR A 511 9.35 -12.92 1.71
N THR A 512 10.41 -12.11 1.72
CA THR A 512 11.73 -12.52 1.28
C THR A 512 12.41 -13.46 2.29
N ARG A 513 13.58 -14.00 1.97
CA ARG A 513 14.42 -14.85 2.81
C ARG A 513 13.95 -16.30 2.98
N GLY A 514 12.90 -16.75 2.28
CA GLY A 514 12.53 -18.16 2.19
C GLY A 514 12.06 -18.81 3.49
N TRP A 515 11.47 -18.05 4.41
CA TRP A 515 10.97 -18.53 5.71
C TRP A 515 9.55 -19.12 5.64
N ILE A 516 8.74 -18.73 4.64
CA ILE A 516 7.32 -19.11 4.53
C ILE A 516 7.11 -20.63 4.47
N PRO A 517 7.89 -21.42 3.72
CA PRO A 517 7.75 -22.88 3.73
C PRO A 517 7.95 -23.50 5.12
N ALA A 518 8.93 -23.01 5.91
CA ALA A 518 9.17 -23.51 7.27
C ALA A 518 8.00 -23.17 8.22
N TYR A 519 7.40 -21.99 8.06
CA TYR A 519 6.17 -21.61 8.78
C TYR A 519 5.00 -22.52 8.39
N ALA A 520 4.80 -22.77 7.10
CA ALA A 520 3.75 -23.65 6.62
C ALA A 520 3.91 -25.10 7.11
N GLU A 521 5.15 -25.63 7.18
CA GLU A 521 5.45 -26.94 7.76
C GLU A 521 5.16 -26.99 9.27
N TRP A 522 5.45 -25.90 9.98
CA TRP A 522 5.10 -25.79 11.40
C TRP A 522 3.58 -25.76 11.59
N LEU A 523 2.84 -24.97 10.81
CA LEU A 523 1.38 -24.95 10.85
C LEU A 523 0.76 -26.34 10.58
N GLU A 524 1.30 -27.07 9.60
CA GLU A 524 0.83 -28.43 9.27
C GLU A 524 0.97 -29.40 10.46
N LYS A 525 2.01 -29.24 11.29
CA LYS A 525 2.16 -30.01 12.53
C LYS A 525 1.14 -29.59 13.58
N ILE A 526 0.97 -28.26 13.80
CA ILE A 526 0.01 -27.74 14.78
C ILE A 526 -1.43 -28.16 14.43
N PHE A 527 -1.84 -28.01 13.18
CA PHE A 527 -3.19 -28.37 12.73
C PHE A 527 -3.40 -29.88 12.59
N GLY A 528 -2.35 -30.67 12.40
CA GLY A 528 -2.45 -32.12 12.32
C GLY A 528 -2.47 -32.83 13.68
N ASP A 529 -2.05 -32.16 14.76
CA ASP A 529 -2.04 -32.65 16.13
C ASP A 529 -3.33 -32.28 16.90
N ASN A 530 -4.25 -31.48 16.32
CA ASN A 530 -5.51 -31.00 16.90
C ASN A 530 -6.70 -31.98 16.66
#